data_435c9d2df071fe8ae126f053e154968e
#
_entry.id   435c9d2df071fe8ae126f053e154968e
#
_cell.length_a   1.000
_cell.length_b   1.000
_cell.length_c   1.000
_cell.angle_alpha   90.00
_cell.angle_beta   90.00
_cell.angle_gamma   90.00
#
_symmetry.space_group_name_H-M   'P 1'
#
loop_
_entity.id
_entity.type
_entity.pdbx_description
1 polymer ?
#
loop_
_entity_poly.entity_id
_entity_poly.type
_entity_poly.pdbx_seq_one_letter_code
_entity_poly.pdbx_strand_id
1 'polypeptide(L)'
;MISRREFVLAASAAIGVVGAAPPLLGWGANESPAIPGKHGMIVRSLRFLDLEMPVEYANSLITPVEHFFIRNHMHEPSTLDLGEWRLSIGGEVEKPLTLTLAALTKMEHHTIVNTLECAGNGRAFAVPHVPGVRWEKGAVGTARFSGPRLRDVLERAGVRSTGKHVMFRGLDEVPGKVPAFIRSIPIEKATDGDTLLAVHMNGAALTKHHGFPARALVPGWIGAASCKWLTEIKVLDKEFEGNFMSPGYRMPNQPVKPGETVKVEDTHPATALNVKSLIASPRDGANVKSRAMHVQGLAWAGEADIAKVEVSTDSGATWQPAQLGKEQSHYTWRLWSYSWNAPKTGAYTIMSRATDTHGRMQPDSVQWNPSGYLINVVDRVQIHVQA
;
A
#
# COMPACT_ATOMS: atom_id res chain seq x y z
N MET A 1 20.17 -4.98 -23.47
CA MET A 1 19.54 -5.97 -22.57
C MET A 1 20.56 -6.24 -21.46
N ILE A 2 20.27 -5.79 -20.24
CA ILE A 2 21.12 -6.08 -19.07
C ILE A 2 20.78 -7.50 -18.60
N SER A 3 21.79 -8.34 -18.36
CA SER A 3 21.57 -9.73 -17.95
C SER A 3 20.93 -9.79 -16.54
N ARG A 4 20.23 -10.89 -16.25
CA ARG A 4 19.62 -11.18 -14.94
C ARG A 4 20.61 -11.06 -13.78
N ARG A 5 21.88 -11.36 -14.04
CA ARG A 5 22.98 -11.28 -13.09
C ARG A 5 23.39 -9.84 -12.80
N GLU A 6 23.34 -8.98 -13.81
CA GLU A 6 23.63 -7.54 -13.69
C GLU A 6 22.47 -6.78 -13.03
N PHE A 7 21.22 -7.24 -13.19
CA PHE A 7 20.06 -6.68 -12.47
C PHE A 7 20.06 -7.04 -10.99
N VAL A 8 20.35 -8.30 -10.64
CA VAL A 8 20.54 -8.71 -9.24
C VAL A 8 21.72 -7.97 -8.64
N LEU A 9 22.79 -7.75 -9.39
CA LEU A 9 23.93 -6.94 -8.96
C LEU A 9 23.61 -5.43 -8.94
N ALA A 10 22.80 -4.90 -9.84
CA ALA A 10 22.38 -3.49 -9.79
C ALA A 10 21.33 -3.23 -8.70
N ALA A 11 20.43 -4.17 -8.47
CA ALA A 11 19.54 -4.16 -7.28
C ALA A 11 20.32 -4.45 -5.99
N SER A 12 21.39 -5.27 -6.07
CA SER A 12 22.29 -5.58 -4.94
C SER A 12 23.43 -4.56 -4.79
N ALA A 13 23.88 -3.89 -5.85
CA ALA A 13 24.83 -2.76 -5.73
C ALA A 13 24.17 -1.51 -5.18
N ALA A 14 22.84 -1.49 -5.11
CA ALA A 14 22.09 -0.62 -4.22
C ALA A 14 22.05 -1.12 -2.76
N ILE A 15 22.51 -2.37 -2.50
CA ILE A 15 22.69 -2.98 -1.18
C ILE A 15 24.18 -3.31 -1.06
N GLY A 16 24.90 -2.43 -0.46
CA GLY A 16 26.23 -2.53 0.16
C GLY A 16 27.18 -3.65 -0.22
N VAL A 17 28.42 -3.26 -0.46
CA VAL A 17 29.66 -4.00 -0.21
C VAL A 17 29.47 -5.04 0.90
N VAL A 18 29.85 -6.30 0.63
CA VAL A 18 30.03 -7.36 1.62
C VAL A 18 31.26 -7.01 2.47
N GLY A 19 31.08 -6.10 3.41
CA GLY A 19 31.80 -6.00 4.64
C GLY A 19 30.79 -6.32 5.72
N ALA A 20 31.18 -7.02 6.79
CA ALA A 20 30.31 -7.33 7.92
C ALA A 20 29.49 -6.10 8.27
N ALA A 21 28.18 -6.16 8.03
CA ALA A 21 27.29 -5.09 8.41
C ALA A 21 27.43 -4.93 9.93
N PRO A 22 27.71 -3.72 10.43
CA PRO A 22 27.62 -3.49 11.87
C PRO A 22 26.20 -3.90 12.29
N PRO A 23 26.01 -4.43 13.51
CA PRO A 23 24.68 -4.72 14.02
C PRO A 23 23.84 -3.46 13.80
N LEU A 24 22.64 -3.61 13.22
CA LEU A 24 21.69 -2.53 13.13
C LEU A 24 21.48 -2.02 14.55
N LEU A 25 22.17 -0.96 14.90
CA LEU A 25 21.91 -0.19 16.10
C LEU A 25 20.45 0.20 15.97
N GLY A 26 19.60 -0.40 16.78
CA GLY A 26 18.21 0.02 16.92
C GLY A 26 18.27 1.49 17.31
N TRP A 27 17.85 2.36 16.41
CA TRP A 27 17.66 3.76 16.72
C TRP A 27 16.60 3.80 17.80
N GLY A 28 16.98 4.26 18.98
CA GLY A 28 16.01 4.49 20.06
C GLY A 28 14.93 5.42 19.53
N ALA A 29 13.71 5.26 19.98
CA ALA A 29 12.53 6.03 19.54
C ALA A 29 12.72 7.58 19.60
N ASN A 30 13.78 8.06 20.21
CA ASN A 30 14.10 9.48 20.40
C ASN A 30 15.12 10.07 19.41
N GLU A 31 15.66 9.29 18.44
CA GLU A 31 16.74 9.75 17.55
C GLU A 31 16.38 9.69 16.05
N SER A 32 15.14 9.37 15.70
CA SER A 32 14.74 9.42 14.30
C SER A 32 14.73 10.88 13.81
N PRO A 33 15.30 11.16 12.62
CA PRO A 33 15.30 12.51 12.09
C PRO A 33 13.87 13.02 11.94
N ALA A 34 13.64 14.28 12.31
CA ALA A 34 12.34 14.91 12.13
C ALA A 34 12.00 15.01 10.63
N ILE A 35 10.97 14.33 10.20
CA ILE A 35 10.45 14.40 8.84
C ILE A 35 9.33 15.43 8.81
N PRO A 36 9.43 16.51 8.02
CA PRO A 36 8.43 17.56 7.97
C PRO A 36 7.01 17.01 7.73
N GLY A 37 6.06 17.37 8.60
CA GLY A 37 4.68 16.94 8.52
C GLY A 37 4.43 15.47 8.87
N LYS A 38 5.40 14.79 9.54
CA LYS A 38 5.28 13.42 10.03
C LYS A 38 5.62 13.33 11.51
N HIS A 39 4.83 12.57 12.27
CA HIS A 39 5.01 12.39 13.70
C HIS A 39 4.93 10.93 14.11
N GLY A 40 5.86 10.48 14.96
CA GLY A 40 5.83 9.15 15.55
C GLY A 40 5.91 7.98 14.57
N MET A 41 6.40 8.19 13.36
CA MET A 41 6.47 7.16 12.31
C MET A 41 7.67 6.23 12.54
N ILE A 42 7.53 4.97 12.14
CA ILE A 42 8.63 4.01 12.11
C ILE A 42 9.43 4.23 10.83
N VAL A 43 10.69 4.60 10.95
CA VAL A 43 11.58 4.78 9.80
C VAL A 43 12.08 3.43 9.31
N ARG A 44 11.69 3.03 8.10
CA ARG A 44 12.16 1.81 7.42
C ARG A 44 13.34 2.07 6.50
N SER A 45 13.39 3.25 5.88
CA SER A 45 14.51 3.70 5.06
C SER A 45 14.52 5.23 4.98
N LEU A 46 15.70 5.83 5.01
CA LEU A 46 15.91 7.25 4.72
C LEU A 46 16.39 7.48 3.28
N ARG A 47 16.88 6.43 2.60
CA ARG A 47 17.43 6.56 1.23
C ARG A 47 16.38 7.07 0.25
N PHE A 48 15.16 6.48 0.26
CA PHE A 48 14.04 6.89 -0.58
C PHE A 48 12.83 7.34 0.25
N LEU A 49 13.03 7.50 1.53
CA LEU A 49 12.03 7.83 2.53
C LEU A 49 10.87 6.84 2.56
N ASP A 50 11.04 5.80 3.36
CA ASP A 50 10.00 4.82 3.65
C ASP A 50 9.63 4.91 5.14
N LEU A 51 8.39 5.33 5.42
CA LEU A 51 7.87 5.49 6.78
C LEU A 51 6.65 4.60 6.97
N GLU A 52 6.67 3.82 8.04
CA GLU A 52 5.56 2.95 8.43
C GLU A 52 4.76 3.58 9.57
N MET A 53 3.44 3.50 9.48
CA MET A 53 2.54 3.93 10.54
C MET A 53 2.59 2.94 11.72
N PRO A 54 2.85 3.38 12.96
CA PRO A 54 2.61 2.55 14.14
C PRO A 54 1.15 2.12 14.21
N VAL A 55 0.90 0.83 14.50
CA VAL A 55 -0.45 0.23 14.40
C VAL A 55 -1.46 0.90 15.33
N GLU A 56 -1.00 1.45 16.44
CA GLU A 56 -1.82 2.19 17.42
C GLU A 56 -2.48 3.45 16.86
N TYR A 57 -1.95 4.00 15.76
CA TYR A 57 -2.60 5.12 15.06
C TYR A 57 -3.69 4.66 14.09
N ALA A 58 -3.83 3.35 13.89
CA ALA A 58 -4.88 2.75 13.08
C ALA A 58 -6.18 2.59 13.91
N ASN A 59 -6.75 3.69 14.41
CA ASN A 59 -7.86 3.71 15.34
C ASN A 59 -9.07 4.55 14.87
N SER A 60 -9.03 5.03 13.64
CA SER A 60 -10.09 5.85 13.03
C SER A 60 -10.31 5.48 11.57
N LEU A 61 -11.46 5.87 11.01
CA LEU A 61 -11.76 5.62 9.59
C LEU A 61 -10.75 6.32 8.67
N ILE A 62 -10.35 7.54 9.01
CA ILE A 62 -9.41 8.35 8.21
C ILE A 62 -8.09 8.46 8.96
N THR A 63 -7.01 8.05 8.33
CA THR A 63 -5.65 8.25 8.83
C THR A 63 -5.27 9.73 8.70
N PRO A 64 -4.88 10.41 9.78
CA PRO A 64 -4.28 11.74 9.69
C PRO A 64 -3.07 11.75 8.77
N VAL A 65 -2.86 12.83 8.01
CA VAL A 65 -1.78 12.91 7.01
C VAL A 65 -0.40 12.74 7.65
N GLU A 66 -0.23 13.22 8.88
CA GLU A 66 1.01 13.09 9.66
C GLU A 66 1.36 11.63 10.03
N HIS A 67 0.37 10.75 10.06
CA HIS A 67 0.54 9.31 10.35
C HIS A 67 0.39 8.42 9.12
N PHE A 68 0.03 8.98 7.96
CA PHE A 68 -0.13 8.18 6.74
C PHE A 68 1.25 7.70 6.26
N PHE A 69 1.39 6.41 5.95
CA PHE A 69 2.66 5.81 5.54
C PHE A 69 3.25 6.47 4.28
N ILE A 70 4.56 6.44 4.16
CA ILE A 70 5.27 6.88 2.95
C ILE A 70 6.00 5.68 2.36
N ARG A 71 5.85 5.50 1.04
CA ARG A 71 6.64 4.54 0.26
C ARG A 71 7.11 5.20 -1.04
N ASN A 72 8.41 5.26 -1.21
CA ASN A 72 9.06 5.80 -2.41
C ASN A 72 9.99 4.76 -3.04
N HIS A 73 9.95 4.60 -4.37
CA HIS A 73 10.89 3.76 -5.11
C HIS A 73 12.16 4.52 -5.48
N MET A 74 12.01 5.82 -5.68
CA MET A 74 13.03 6.77 -6.06
C MET A 74 12.96 7.99 -5.12
N HIS A 75 13.85 8.96 -5.29
CA HIS A 75 13.75 10.19 -4.53
C HIS A 75 12.51 10.99 -4.90
N GLU A 76 11.96 11.67 -3.93
CA GLU A 76 10.91 12.65 -4.16
C GLU A 76 11.50 13.82 -4.98
N PRO A 77 10.71 14.46 -5.86
CA PRO A 77 11.17 15.63 -6.61
C PRO A 77 11.79 16.66 -5.65
N SER A 78 13.03 17.06 -5.87
CA SER A 78 13.72 18.06 -5.03
C SER A 78 13.09 19.43 -5.20
N THR A 79 12.73 19.76 -6.44
CA THR A 79 12.09 21.01 -6.84
C THR A 79 10.81 20.73 -7.61
N LEU A 80 9.84 21.63 -7.49
CA LEU A 80 8.60 21.59 -8.25
C LEU A 80 8.17 23.02 -8.57
N ASP A 81 8.30 23.39 -9.84
CA ASP A 81 7.76 24.64 -10.35
C ASP A 81 6.32 24.42 -10.84
N LEU A 82 5.35 24.99 -10.13
CA LEU A 82 3.93 24.85 -10.48
C LEU A 82 3.57 25.63 -11.76
N GLY A 83 4.31 26.69 -12.09
CA GLY A 83 4.15 27.41 -13.33
C GLY A 83 4.48 26.55 -14.55
N GLU A 84 5.51 25.73 -14.41
CA GLU A 84 6.00 24.83 -15.47
C GLU A 84 5.39 23.43 -15.41
N TRP A 85 4.76 23.04 -14.28
CA TRP A 85 4.20 21.71 -14.19
C TRP A 85 3.09 21.46 -15.21
N ARG A 86 3.20 20.37 -15.93
CA ARG A 86 2.23 19.91 -16.94
C ARG A 86 1.98 18.42 -16.78
N LEU A 87 0.73 18.02 -17.02
CA LEU A 87 0.33 16.63 -17.17
C LEU A 87 0.03 16.38 -18.65
N SER A 88 0.84 15.58 -19.31
CA SER A 88 0.64 15.18 -20.70
C SER A 88 -0.21 13.90 -20.77
N ILE A 89 -1.16 13.87 -21.69
CA ILE A 89 -1.98 12.70 -22.01
C ILE A 89 -1.78 12.39 -23.49
N GLY A 90 -1.32 11.18 -23.82
CA GLY A 90 -1.00 10.80 -25.21
C GLY A 90 -1.07 9.30 -25.46
N GLY A 91 -0.39 8.84 -26.52
CA GLY A 91 -0.40 7.44 -26.97
C GLY A 91 -1.59 7.12 -27.88
N GLU A 92 -2.29 6.02 -27.63
CA GLU A 92 -3.46 5.56 -28.39
C GLU A 92 -4.70 6.44 -28.11
N VAL A 93 -4.58 7.74 -28.43
CA VAL A 93 -5.65 8.74 -28.31
C VAL A 93 -5.80 9.50 -29.63
N GLU A 94 -6.97 10.04 -29.88
CA GLU A 94 -7.24 10.87 -31.08
C GLU A 94 -6.65 12.26 -30.93
N LYS A 95 -6.75 12.85 -29.73
CA LYS A 95 -6.39 14.23 -29.42
C LYS A 95 -5.53 14.29 -28.16
N PRO A 96 -4.20 14.28 -28.29
CA PRO A 96 -3.32 14.47 -27.15
C PRO A 96 -3.63 15.76 -26.38
N LEU A 97 -3.56 15.69 -25.04
CA LEU A 97 -3.85 16.81 -24.15
C LEU A 97 -2.62 17.16 -23.32
N THR A 98 -2.56 18.43 -22.93
CA THR A 98 -1.63 18.92 -21.91
C THR A 98 -2.41 19.76 -20.93
N LEU A 99 -2.42 19.33 -19.65
CA LEU A 99 -3.17 19.99 -18.59
C LEU A 99 -2.22 20.71 -17.63
N THR A 100 -2.56 21.95 -17.27
CA THR A 100 -1.96 22.64 -16.12
C THR A 100 -2.65 22.20 -14.84
N LEU A 101 -2.05 22.47 -13.67
CA LEU A 101 -2.71 22.20 -12.39
C LEU A 101 -4.04 22.97 -12.29
N ALA A 102 -4.06 24.24 -12.74
CA ALA A 102 -5.29 25.03 -12.74
C ALA A 102 -6.38 24.44 -13.64
N ALA A 103 -6.02 23.85 -14.79
CA ALA A 103 -6.98 23.17 -15.64
C ALA A 103 -7.52 21.89 -14.99
N LEU A 104 -6.64 21.11 -14.34
CA LEU A 104 -7.02 19.89 -13.65
C LEU A 104 -7.94 20.18 -12.45
N THR A 105 -7.62 21.19 -11.64
CA THR A 105 -8.44 21.58 -10.47
C THR A 105 -9.79 22.21 -10.83
N LYS A 106 -9.96 22.73 -12.04
CA LYS A 106 -11.25 23.27 -12.53
C LYS A 106 -12.19 22.19 -13.09
N MET A 107 -11.70 20.97 -13.31
CA MET A 107 -12.56 19.87 -13.74
C MET A 107 -13.51 19.47 -12.60
N GLU A 108 -14.58 18.76 -12.94
CA GLU A 108 -15.46 18.16 -11.93
C GLU A 108 -14.68 17.20 -11.05
N HIS A 109 -14.76 17.38 -9.73
CA HIS A 109 -14.10 16.52 -8.76
C HIS A 109 -15.04 15.44 -8.25
N HIS A 110 -14.53 14.22 -8.23
CA HIS A 110 -15.10 13.12 -7.50
C HIS A 110 -14.30 12.89 -6.21
N THR A 111 -14.99 12.51 -5.13
CA THR A 111 -14.36 12.29 -3.82
C THR A 111 -14.66 10.88 -3.35
N ILE A 112 -13.61 10.14 -3.05
CA ILE A 112 -13.74 8.80 -2.47
C ILE A 112 -12.88 8.67 -1.21
N VAL A 113 -13.28 7.76 -0.34
CA VAL A 113 -12.44 7.29 0.78
C VAL A 113 -11.81 5.98 0.35
N ASN A 114 -10.48 5.90 0.42
CA ASN A 114 -9.76 4.73 -0.07
C ASN A 114 -8.62 4.32 0.86
N THR A 115 -8.50 3.03 1.10
CA THR A 115 -7.37 2.41 1.76
C THR A 115 -6.27 2.15 0.74
N LEU A 116 -5.11 2.77 0.94
CA LEU A 116 -3.89 2.45 0.21
C LEU A 116 -3.02 1.53 1.05
N GLU A 117 -2.55 0.44 0.47
CA GLU A 117 -1.63 -0.50 1.10
C GLU A 117 -0.45 -0.79 0.17
N CYS A 118 0.77 -0.76 0.71
CA CYS A 118 1.95 -1.22 -0.02
C CYS A 118 1.85 -2.73 -0.29
N ALA A 119 2.12 -3.17 -1.52
CA ALA A 119 2.14 -4.60 -1.84
C ALA A 119 3.03 -5.43 -0.89
N GLY A 120 4.09 -4.80 -0.35
CA GLY A 120 5.01 -5.44 0.59
C GLY A 120 4.61 -5.35 2.06
N ASN A 121 3.43 -4.84 2.40
CA ASN A 121 2.97 -4.78 3.78
C ASN A 121 2.82 -6.20 4.36
N GLY A 122 3.53 -6.51 5.46
CA GLY A 122 3.67 -7.86 6.01
C GLY A 122 4.93 -8.60 5.57
N ARG A 123 5.79 -8.02 4.72
CA ARG A 123 7.01 -8.69 4.22
C ARG A 123 7.95 -9.14 5.33
N ALA A 124 7.97 -8.45 6.45
CA ALA A 124 8.78 -8.82 7.61
C ALA A 124 8.45 -10.23 8.14
N PHE A 125 7.24 -10.73 7.89
CA PHE A 125 6.76 -12.04 8.35
C PHE A 125 7.10 -13.19 7.39
N ALA A 126 7.66 -12.91 6.21
CA ALA A 126 8.12 -13.95 5.28
C ALA A 126 9.36 -14.66 5.82
N VAL A 127 9.33 -15.99 5.90
CA VAL A 127 10.46 -16.83 6.30
C VAL A 127 10.61 -17.96 5.27
N PRO A 128 11.78 -18.09 4.63
CA PRO A 128 12.95 -17.21 4.68
C PRO A 128 12.66 -15.78 4.22
N HIS A 129 13.45 -14.84 4.69
CA HIS A 129 13.30 -13.43 4.33
C HIS A 129 13.51 -13.20 2.84
N VAL A 130 12.76 -12.25 2.30
CA VAL A 130 12.84 -11.85 0.89
C VAL A 130 13.32 -10.41 0.75
N PRO A 131 13.88 -10.03 -0.41
CA PRO A 131 14.37 -8.66 -0.66
C PRO A 131 13.26 -7.61 -0.58
N GLY A 132 13.65 -6.37 -0.25
CA GLY A 132 12.78 -5.19 -0.20
C GLY A 132 12.59 -4.65 1.21
N VAL A 133 11.83 -3.56 1.32
CA VAL A 133 11.56 -2.91 2.61
C VAL A 133 10.79 -3.85 3.52
N ARG A 134 11.29 -4.05 4.72
CA ARG A 134 10.72 -4.98 5.72
C ARG A 134 9.58 -4.32 6.48
N TRP A 135 8.50 -4.04 5.78
CA TRP A 135 7.26 -3.58 6.38
C TRP A 135 6.69 -4.65 7.31
N GLU A 136 6.21 -4.23 8.47
CA GLU A 136 5.44 -5.09 9.35
C GLU A 136 3.95 -4.99 9.01
N LYS A 137 3.19 -4.14 9.70
CA LYS A 137 1.73 -4.06 9.58
C LYS A 137 1.22 -2.71 9.09
N GLY A 138 2.03 -1.66 9.18
CA GLY A 138 1.59 -0.26 9.06
C GLY A 138 1.91 0.42 7.74
N ALA A 139 2.33 -0.32 6.69
CA ALA A 139 2.44 0.25 5.34
C ALA A 139 1.05 0.32 4.67
N VAL A 140 0.08 0.86 5.38
CA VAL A 140 -1.33 1.01 5.01
C VAL A 140 -1.90 2.28 5.63
N GLY A 141 -2.89 2.87 4.99
CA GLY A 141 -3.62 4.02 5.52
C GLY A 141 -4.86 4.31 4.68
N THR A 142 -5.91 4.85 5.31
CA THR A 142 -7.13 5.27 4.62
C THR A 142 -7.25 6.78 4.63
N ALA A 143 -7.54 7.35 3.47
CA ALA A 143 -7.73 8.80 3.35
C ALA A 143 -8.86 9.13 2.37
N ARG A 144 -9.39 10.33 2.50
CA ARG A 144 -10.31 10.92 1.53
C ARG A 144 -9.51 11.59 0.44
N PHE A 145 -9.65 11.09 -0.79
CA PHE A 145 -9.01 11.66 -1.97
C PHE A 145 -10.04 12.34 -2.85
N SER A 146 -9.66 13.47 -3.47
CA SER A 146 -10.53 14.21 -4.38
C SER A 146 -9.75 14.70 -5.60
N GLY A 147 -10.41 14.60 -6.77
CA GLY A 147 -9.90 15.07 -8.06
C GLY A 147 -10.79 14.61 -9.20
N PRO A 148 -10.48 14.97 -10.44
CA PRO A 148 -11.23 14.51 -11.58
C PRO A 148 -11.09 12.99 -11.77
N ARG A 149 -12.12 12.36 -12.30
CA ARG A 149 -12.06 10.97 -12.73
C ARG A 149 -11.11 10.81 -13.90
N LEU A 150 -10.29 9.77 -13.87
CA LEU A 150 -9.37 9.50 -14.97
C LEU A 150 -10.11 9.28 -16.29
N ARG A 151 -11.26 8.59 -16.27
CA ARG A 151 -12.10 8.36 -17.44
C ARG A 151 -12.50 9.65 -18.14
N ASP A 152 -12.84 10.72 -17.37
CA ASP A 152 -13.30 11.99 -17.96
C ASP A 152 -12.16 12.70 -18.72
N VAL A 153 -10.93 12.52 -18.27
CA VAL A 153 -9.72 13.01 -18.95
C VAL A 153 -9.42 12.18 -20.19
N LEU A 154 -9.55 10.86 -20.10
CA LEU A 154 -9.35 9.93 -21.24
C LEU A 154 -10.40 10.11 -22.31
N GLU A 155 -11.66 10.35 -21.96
CA GLU A 155 -12.75 10.67 -22.90
C GLU A 155 -12.47 11.95 -23.68
N ARG A 156 -11.97 13.00 -23.01
CA ARG A 156 -11.56 14.25 -23.68
C ARG A 156 -10.42 14.05 -24.67
N ALA A 157 -9.53 13.10 -24.40
CA ALA A 157 -8.44 12.74 -25.30
C ALA A 157 -8.90 11.84 -26.46
N GLY A 158 -10.04 11.17 -26.34
CA GLY A 158 -10.59 10.24 -27.33
C GLY A 158 -9.72 8.97 -27.41
N VAL A 159 -9.88 8.06 -26.46
CA VAL A 159 -9.15 6.79 -26.48
C VAL A 159 -9.55 5.97 -27.71
N ARG A 160 -8.56 5.54 -28.49
CA ARG A 160 -8.75 4.67 -29.64
C ARG A 160 -9.10 3.26 -29.23
N SER A 161 -9.77 2.50 -30.10
CA SER A 161 -10.12 1.08 -29.87
C SER A 161 -8.90 0.17 -29.66
N THR A 162 -7.71 0.61 -30.10
CA THR A 162 -6.43 -0.05 -29.89
C THR A 162 -5.90 0.13 -28.47
N GLY A 163 -6.38 1.13 -27.70
CA GLY A 163 -5.96 1.40 -26.33
C GLY A 163 -6.40 0.29 -25.38
N LYS A 164 -5.43 -0.39 -24.74
CA LYS A 164 -5.65 -1.52 -23.84
C LYS A 164 -5.14 -1.25 -22.43
N HIS A 165 -4.14 -0.40 -22.29
CA HIS A 165 -3.52 -0.07 -21.00
C HIS A 165 -3.31 1.45 -20.86
N VAL A 166 -3.29 1.92 -19.63
CA VAL A 166 -2.97 3.31 -19.30
C VAL A 166 -1.72 3.33 -18.43
N MET A 167 -0.66 3.93 -18.95
CA MET A 167 0.63 4.08 -18.28
C MET A 167 0.67 5.39 -17.49
N PHE A 168 1.32 5.35 -16.34
CA PHE A 168 1.58 6.47 -15.45
C PHE A 168 3.07 6.65 -15.23
N ARG A 169 3.55 7.90 -15.33
CA ARG A 169 4.90 8.30 -14.97
C ARG A 169 4.86 9.58 -14.13
N GLY A 170 5.69 9.61 -13.09
CA GLY A 170 5.85 10.76 -12.20
C GLY A 170 7.17 11.49 -12.40
N LEU A 171 7.39 12.51 -11.53
CA LEU A 171 8.62 13.29 -11.42
C LEU A 171 9.66 12.66 -10.49
N ASP A 172 9.56 11.38 -10.19
CA ASP A 172 10.53 10.69 -9.34
C ASP A 172 11.96 10.96 -9.83
N GLU A 173 12.86 11.37 -8.93
CA GLU A 173 14.26 11.56 -9.26
C GLU A 173 14.99 10.23 -9.23
N VAL A 174 15.35 9.77 -10.42
CA VAL A 174 15.98 8.45 -10.62
C VAL A 174 17.48 8.53 -10.43
N PRO A 175 18.07 7.84 -9.44
CA PRO A 175 19.51 7.86 -9.22
C PRO A 175 20.23 6.99 -10.28
N GLY A 176 21.18 7.60 -10.98
CA GLY A 176 22.08 6.89 -11.91
C GLY A 176 21.34 6.19 -13.05
N LYS A 177 21.64 4.89 -13.25
CA LYS A 177 21.08 4.07 -14.34
C LYS A 177 19.89 3.17 -13.90
N VAL A 178 19.29 3.44 -12.74
CA VAL A 178 18.12 2.68 -12.26
C VAL A 178 16.92 2.97 -13.17
N PRO A 179 16.10 1.98 -13.54
CA PRO A 179 14.89 2.21 -14.32
C PRO A 179 13.89 3.12 -13.59
N ALA A 180 13.26 4.05 -14.32
CA ALA A 180 12.23 4.93 -13.78
C ALA A 180 11.03 4.11 -13.24
N PHE A 181 10.38 4.63 -12.18
CA PHE A 181 9.16 4.03 -11.66
C PHE A 181 7.98 4.34 -12.58
N ILE A 182 7.65 3.39 -13.43
CA ILE A 182 6.54 3.48 -14.39
C ILE A 182 5.62 2.28 -14.19
N ARG A 183 4.32 2.53 -14.13
CA ARG A 183 3.28 1.52 -14.01
C ARG A 183 2.24 1.68 -15.10
N SER A 184 1.58 0.58 -15.47
CA SER A 184 0.36 0.65 -16.27
C SER A 184 -0.75 -0.18 -15.63
N ILE A 185 -1.99 0.20 -15.93
CA ILE A 185 -3.20 -0.52 -15.54
C ILE A 185 -4.05 -0.79 -16.79
N PRO A 186 -4.89 -1.86 -16.81
CA PRO A 186 -5.83 -2.10 -17.90
C PRO A 186 -6.77 -0.90 -18.10
N ILE A 187 -7.23 -0.72 -19.35
CA ILE A 187 -8.11 0.40 -19.71
C ILE A 187 -9.44 0.35 -18.93
N GLU A 188 -9.94 -0.83 -18.66
CA GLU A 188 -11.17 -1.05 -17.87
C GLU A 188 -11.01 -0.49 -16.45
N LYS A 189 -9.86 -0.73 -15.81
CA LYS A 189 -9.56 -0.17 -14.49
C LYS A 189 -9.29 1.33 -14.55
N ALA A 190 -8.70 1.84 -15.63
CA ALA A 190 -8.46 3.26 -15.82
C ALA A 190 -9.77 4.05 -16.05
N THR A 191 -10.76 3.44 -16.67
CA THR A 191 -12.08 4.04 -16.92
C THR A 191 -13.12 3.73 -15.85
N ASP A 192 -12.75 2.97 -14.82
CA ASP A 192 -13.57 2.80 -13.62
C ASP A 192 -13.95 4.17 -13.02
N GLY A 193 -15.21 4.29 -12.58
CA GLY A 193 -15.78 5.54 -12.05
C GLY A 193 -15.07 6.10 -10.83
N ASP A 194 -14.32 5.27 -10.10
CA ASP A 194 -13.63 5.63 -8.87
C ASP A 194 -12.11 5.78 -9.05
N THR A 195 -11.56 5.49 -10.26
CA THR A 195 -10.16 5.79 -10.57
C THR A 195 -9.98 7.27 -10.83
N LEU A 196 -9.14 7.95 -10.00
CA LEU A 196 -9.00 9.41 -9.98
C LEU A 196 -7.60 9.89 -10.36
N LEU A 197 -7.55 11.14 -10.82
CA LEU A 197 -6.37 12.00 -10.76
C LEU A 197 -6.50 12.87 -9.51
N ALA A 198 -6.10 12.35 -8.36
CA ALA A 198 -6.27 13.03 -7.09
C ALA A 198 -5.34 14.24 -6.96
N VAL A 199 -5.89 15.37 -6.54
CA VAL A 199 -5.17 16.63 -6.23
C VAL A 199 -5.34 17.05 -4.77
N HIS A 200 -6.29 16.44 -4.05
CA HIS A 200 -6.53 16.67 -2.62
C HIS A 200 -6.50 15.36 -1.83
N MET A 201 -6.10 15.47 -0.57
CA MET A 201 -6.11 14.41 0.43
C MET A 201 -6.61 14.98 1.77
N ASN A 202 -7.62 14.36 2.37
CA ASN A 202 -8.25 14.77 3.63
C ASN A 202 -8.71 16.25 3.65
N GLY A 203 -9.19 16.76 2.51
CA GLY A 203 -9.73 18.12 2.38
C GLY A 203 -8.70 19.21 2.09
N ALA A 204 -7.41 18.89 2.01
CA ALA A 204 -6.33 19.80 1.64
C ALA A 204 -5.63 19.34 0.35
N ALA A 205 -4.81 20.21 -0.24
CA ALA A 205 -3.93 19.77 -1.33
C ALA A 205 -3.03 18.62 -0.87
N LEU A 206 -2.68 17.73 -1.79
CA LEU A 206 -1.71 16.67 -1.51
C LEU A 206 -0.43 17.27 -0.92
N THR A 207 0.18 16.58 0.04
CA THR A 207 1.55 16.95 0.45
C THR A 207 2.57 16.42 -0.55
N LYS A 208 3.80 16.94 -0.52
CA LYS A 208 4.91 16.44 -1.33
C LYS A 208 5.06 14.92 -1.18
N HIS A 209 5.07 14.41 0.05
CA HIS A 209 5.21 12.99 0.36
C HIS A 209 4.10 12.11 -0.25
N HIS A 210 2.93 12.69 -0.48
CA HIS A 210 1.76 11.97 -0.99
C HIS A 210 1.44 12.25 -2.46
N GLY A 211 2.37 12.93 -3.19
CA GLY A 211 2.32 13.03 -4.64
C GLY A 211 1.84 14.36 -5.18
N PHE A 212 1.93 15.47 -4.39
CA PHE A 212 1.65 16.81 -4.92
C PHE A 212 2.42 17.10 -6.20
N PRO A 213 1.82 17.72 -7.25
CA PRO A 213 0.49 18.32 -7.25
C PRO A 213 -0.64 17.36 -7.63
N ALA A 214 -0.35 16.24 -8.26
CA ALA A 214 -1.33 15.26 -8.68
C ALA A 214 -0.79 13.83 -8.63
N ARG A 215 -1.65 12.88 -8.26
CA ARG A 215 -1.35 11.45 -8.29
C ARG A 215 -2.47 10.66 -8.94
N ALA A 216 -2.14 9.50 -9.51
CA ALA A 216 -3.15 8.49 -9.78
C ALA A 216 -3.66 7.92 -8.46
N LEU A 217 -4.94 7.62 -8.39
CA LEU A 217 -5.56 6.83 -7.35
C LEU A 217 -6.32 5.70 -8.00
N VAL A 218 -5.88 4.47 -7.75
CA VAL A 218 -6.46 3.23 -8.28
C VAL A 218 -7.03 2.45 -7.11
N PRO A 219 -8.34 2.62 -6.81
CA PRO A 219 -8.95 2.05 -5.62
C PRO A 219 -8.94 0.53 -5.61
N GLY A 220 -8.79 -0.05 -4.42
CA GLY A 220 -8.78 -1.49 -4.21
C GLY A 220 -7.52 -2.20 -4.65
N TRP A 221 -6.59 -1.50 -5.33
CA TRP A 221 -5.33 -2.07 -5.82
C TRP A 221 -4.14 -1.70 -4.93
N ILE A 222 -3.05 -2.49 -5.06
CA ILE A 222 -1.79 -2.19 -4.36
C ILE A 222 -1.35 -0.75 -4.60
N GLY A 223 -0.81 -0.10 -3.57
CA GLY A 223 -0.41 1.31 -3.62
C GLY A 223 0.55 1.67 -4.76
N ALA A 224 1.28 0.68 -5.30
CA ALA A 224 2.16 0.86 -6.45
C ALA A 224 1.41 1.25 -7.74
N ALA A 225 0.14 0.91 -7.90
CA ALA A 225 -0.69 1.34 -9.02
C ALA A 225 -1.06 2.83 -8.94
N SER A 226 -1.04 3.40 -7.74
CA SER A 226 -1.39 4.80 -7.47
C SER A 226 -0.15 5.71 -7.54
N CYS A 227 0.40 5.89 -8.76
CA CYS A 227 1.63 6.65 -9.00
C CYS A 227 1.53 8.10 -8.53
N LYS A 228 2.61 8.61 -7.90
CA LYS A 228 2.73 9.97 -7.35
C LYS A 228 3.38 10.94 -8.35
N TRP A 229 3.24 12.23 -8.09
CA TRP A 229 3.92 13.32 -8.84
C TRP A 229 3.70 13.22 -10.35
N LEU A 230 2.50 12.88 -10.80
CA LEU A 230 2.20 12.59 -12.21
C LEU A 230 2.60 13.73 -13.15
N THR A 231 3.23 13.36 -14.27
CA THR A 231 3.51 14.25 -15.40
C THR A 231 3.13 13.66 -16.75
N GLU A 232 2.96 12.33 -16.81
CA GLU A 232 2.62 11.66 -18.05
C GLU A 232 1.60 10.55 -17.81
N ILE A 233 0.57 10.56 -18.66
CA ILE A 233 -0.39 9.48 -18.86
C ILE A 233 -0.32 9.08 -20.33
N LYS A 234 -0.08 7.81 -20.60
CA LYS A 234 0.00 7.32 -21.97
C LYS A 234 -0.87 6.10 -22.17
N VAL A 235 -1.82 6.19 -23.10
CA VAL A 235 -2.61 5.04 -23.52
C VAL A 235 -1.75 4.15 -24.42
N LEU A 236 -1.71 2.86 -24.13
CA LEU A 236 -0.91 1.86 -24.81
C LEU A 236 -1.81 0.77 -25.39
N ASP A 237 -1.35 0.11 -26.45
CA ASP A 237 -1.99 -1.05 -27.06
C ASP A 237 -1.80 -2.37 -26.29
N LYS A 238 -0.88 -2.38 -25.31
CA LYS A 238 -0.56 -3.51 -24.42
C LYS A 238 -0.04 -3.04 -23.07
N GLU A 239 0.17 -3.98 -22.13
CA GLU A 239 0.83 -3.71 -20.85
C GLU A 239 2.21 -3.07 -21.06
N PHE A 240 2.56 -2.10 -20.22
CA PHE A 240 3.88 -1.46 -20.26
C PHE A 240 4.99 -2.46 -19.94
N GLU A 241 5.98 -2.56 -20.83
CA GLU A 241 7.14 -3.41 -20.63
C GLU A 241 8.24 -2.66 -19.87
N GLY A 242 8.34 -2.89 -18.56
CA GLY A 242 9.34 -2.26 -17.71
C GLY A 242 9.48 -2.92 -16.36
N ASN A 243 10.60 -2.67 -15.67
CA ASN A 243 10.98 -3.35 -14.43
C ASN A 243 9.92 -3.40 -13.34
N PHE A 244 9.10 -2.37 -13.21
CA PHE A 244 8.07 -2.30 -12.21
C PHE A 244 6.73 -2.91 -12.64
N MET A 245 6.68 -3.49 -13.86
CA MET A 245 5.60 -4.34 -14.35
C MET A 245 6.06 -5.80 -14.47
N SER A 246 7.31 -6.01 -14.94
CA SER A 246 7.93 -7.32 -15.08
C SER A 246 9.46 -7.17 -15.00
N PRO A 247 10.16 -7.88 -14.08
CA PRO A 247 9.66 -8.89 -13.14
C PRO A 247 9.04 -8.33 -11.84
N GLY A 248 9.03 -7.00 -11.63
CA GLY A 248 8.51 -6.39 -10.42
C GLY A 248 6.97 -6.47 -10.31
N TYR A 249 6.46 -6.50 -9.08
CA TYR A 249 5.03 -6.51 -8.77
C TYR A 249 4.24 -7.64 -9.45
N ARG A 250 4.82 -8.84 -9.39
CA ARG A 250 4.16 -10.06 -9.90
C ARG A 250 4.02 -11.10 -8.79
N MET A 251 2.95 -11.87 -8.86
CA MET A 251 2.62 -12.96 -7.95
C MET A 251 2.74 -14.29 -8.69
N PRO A 252 3.22 -15.37 -8.03
CA PRO A 252 3.18 -16.72 -8.61
C PRO A 252 1.75 -17.14 -8.95
N ASN A 253 1.56 -17.82 -10.08
CA ASN A 253 0.26 -18.40 -10.47
C ASN A 253 -0.18 -19.54 -9.57
N GLN A 254 0.76 -20.18 -8.88
CA GLN A 254 0.53 -21.29 -7.95
C GLN A 254 1.29 -21.03 -6.64
N PRO A 255 0.83 -21.60 -5.51
CA PRO A 255 1.58 -21.57 -4.26
C PRO A 255 2.99 -22.15 -4.46
N VAL A 256 3.98 -21.49 -3.87
CA VAL A 256 5.39 -21.87 -3.98
C VAL A 256 5.97 -22.17 -2.60
N LYS A 257 6.98 -23.04 -2.55
CA LYS A 257 7.68 -23.36 -1.30
C LYS A 257 8.60 -22.18 -0.91
N PRO A 258 8.78 -21.95 0.39
CA PRO A 258 9.72 -20.94 0.87
C PRO A 258 11.12 -21.13 0.29
N GLY A 259 11.68 -20.04 -0.31
CA GLY A 259 12.99 -20.05 -0.97
C GLY A 259 12.97 -20.51 -2.44
N GLU A 260 11.84 -20.90 -2.99
CA GLU A 260 11.71 -21.33 -4.37
C GLU A 260 11.83 -20.16 -5.34
N THR A 261 12.47 -20.43 -6.50
CA THR A 261 12.57 -19.46 -7.60
C THR A 261 11.41 -19.67 -8.58
N VAL A 262 10.72 -18.58 -8.93
CA VAL A 262 9.62 -18.60 -9.90
C VAL A 262 10.03 -17.89 -11.18
N LYS A 263 9.72 -18.46 -12.32
CA LYS A 263 9.93 -17.81 -13.61
C LYS A 263 8.87 -16.74 -13.86
N VAL A 264 9.20 -15.70 -14.63
CA VAL A 264 8.26 -14.58 -14.89
C VAL A 264 7.00 -15.06 -15.63
N GLU A 265 7.14 -16.00 -16.55
CA GLU A 265 6.03 -16.60 -17.30
C GLU A 265 5.02 -17.34 -16.41
N ASP A 266 5.46 -17.81 -15.24
CA ASP A 266 4.63 -18.48 -14.24
C ASP A 266 4.03 -17.51 -13.22
N THR A 267 3.94 -16.24 -13.57
CA THR A 267 3.44 -15.18 -12.69
C THR A 267 2.39 -14.30 -13.37
N HIS A 268 1.58 -13.64 -12.56
CA HIS A 268 0.62 -12.60 -12.99
C HIS A 268 0.88 -11.29 -12.24
N PRO A 269 0.42 -10.13 -12.74
CA PRO A 269 0.54 -8.86 -12.05
C PRO A 269 -0.12 -8.87 -10.66
N ALA A 270 0.55 -8.32 -9.66
CA ALA A 270 -0.06 -8.02 -8.38
C ALA A 270 -0.99 -6.82 -8.55
N THR A 271 -2.27 -6.98 -8.29
CA THR A 271 -3.32 -5.98 -8.51
C THR A 271 -4.14 -5.70 -7.25
N ALA A 272 -5.25 -6.38 -7.06
CA ALA A 272 -6.14 -6.17 -5.93
C ALA A 272 -5.50 -6.53 -4.58
N LEU A 273 -5.88 -5.79 -3.54
CA LEU A 273 -5.50 -6.09 -2.17
C LEU A 273 -6.19 -7.36 -1.68
N ASN A 274 -5.48 -8.16 -0.90
CA ASN A 274 -6.06 -9.30 -0.21
C ASN A 274 -6.90 -8.85 0.99
N VAL A 275 -7.88 -9.68 1.38
CA VAL A 275 -8.60 -9.50 2.64
C VAL A 275 -7.62 -9.57 3.82
N LYS A 276 -7.72 -8.61 4.72
CA LYS A 276 -6.84 -8.50 5.88
C LYS A 276 -7.57 -7.89 7.07
N SER A 277 -7.24 -8.34 8.27
CA SER A 277 -7.56 -7.73 9.55
C SER A 277 -6.27 -7.53 10.34
N LEU A 278 -6.22 -6.48 11.13
CA LEU A 278 -5.16 -6.27 12.11
C LEU A 278 -5.75 -5.79 13.43
N ILE A 279 -5.05 -6.09 14.52
CA ILE A 279 -5.37 -5.65 15.88
C ILE A 279 -4.58 -4.36 16.15
N ALA A 280 -5.31 -3.25 16.40
CA ALA A 280 -4.71 -1.97 16.75
C ALA A 280 -4.57 -1.80 18.28
N SER A 281 -5.45 -2.42 19.04
CA SER A 281 -5.43 -2.40 20.51
C SER A 281 -5.99 -3.72 21.05
N PRO A 282 -5.37 -4.31 22.09
CA PRO A 282 -4.09 -3.94 22.70
C PRO A 282 -2.90 -4.13 21.76
N ARG A 283 -1.79 -3.42 22.01
CA ARG A 283 -0.54 -3.59 21.27
C ARG A 283 0.11 -4.94 21.59
N ASP A 284 0.89 -5.44 20.64
CA ASP A 284 1.75 -6.59 20.90
C ASP A 284 2.72 -6.31 22.05
N GLY A 285 2.91 -7.28 22.96
CA GLY A 285 3.72 -7.14 24.16
C GLY A 285 3.08 -6.29 25.28
N ALA A 286 1.81 -5.90 25.17
CA ALA A 286 1.18 -5.03 26.15
C ALA A 286 0.98 -5.72 27.51
N ASN A 287 1.27 -4.98 28.61
CA ASN A 287 0.86 -5.31 29.95
C ASN A 287 -0.49 -4.64 30.26
N VAL A 288 -1.53 -5.40 30.42
CA VAL A 288 -2.90 -4.91 30.61
C VAL A 288 -3.30 -5.09 32.08
N LYS A 289 -3.64 -3.99 32.75
CA LYS A 289 -4.01 -3.97 34.19
C LYS A 289 -5.48 -4.30 34.47
N SER A 290 -6.25 -4.70 33.46
CA SER A 290 -7.67 -5.04 33.61
C SER A 290 -7.97 -6.33 32.89
N ARG A 291 -8.79 -7.19 33.51
CA ARG A 291 -9.30 -8.39 32.87
C ARG A 291 -10.36 -8.05 31.82
N ALA A 292 -11.16 -7.02 32.04
CA ALA A 292 -12.13 -6.52 31.07
C ALA A 292 -11.42 -5.57 30.07
N MET A 293 -11.48 -5.88 28.79
CA MET A 293 -10.86 -5.07 27.76
C MET A 293 -11.67 -5.06 26.47
N HIS A 294 -11.42 -4.03 25.66
CA HIS A 294 -11.91 -3.93 24.30
C HIS A 294 -10.75 -4.16 23.34
N VAL A 295 -10.82 -5.26 22.61
CA VAL A 295 -9.93 -5.51 21.47
C VAL A 295 -10.49 -4.75 20.28
N GLN A 296 -9.66 -3.97 19.61
CA GLN A 296 -10.06 -3.13 18.48
C GLN A 296 -9.10 -3.30 17.31
N GLY A 297 -9.61 -3.14 16.12
CA GLY A 297 -8.80 -3.22 14.93
C GLY A 297 -9.51 -2.75 13.67
N LEU A 298 -8.88 -3.05 12.55
CA LEU A 298 -9.30 -2.68 11.21
C LEU A 298 -9.35 -3.94 10.35
N ALA A 299 -10.24 -3.93 9.36
CA ALA A 299 -10.25 -4.96 8.33
C ALA A 299 -10.55 -4.34 6.97
N TRP A 300 -9.91 -4.82 5.91
CA TRP A 300 -10.10 -4.34 4.53
C TRP A 300 -9.91 -5.47 3.51
N ALA A 301 -10.41 -5.21 2.33
CA ALA A 301 -10.15 -6.00 1.13
C ALA A 301 -10.00 -5.05 -0.06
N GLY A 302 -9.54 -5.54 -1.19
CA GLY A 302 -9.34 -4.70 -2.38
C GLY A 302 -10.64 -4.33 -3.08
N GLU A 303 -11.22 -5.31 -3.77
CA GLU A 303 -12.40 -5.12 -4.62
C GLU A 303 -13.63 -5.86 -4.05
N ALA A 304 -13.66 -6.03 -2.72
CA ALA A 304 -14.77 -6.63 -1.98
C ALA A 304 -14.91 -5.92 -0.62
N ASP A 305 -16.09 -5.98 -0.04
CA ASP A 305 -16.34 -5.48 1.30
C ASP A 305 -16.02 -6.55 2.36
N ILE A 306 -15.82 -6.12 3.61
CA ILE A 306 -15.66 -7.03 4.73
C ILE A 306 -17.03 -7.58 5.16
N ALA A 307 -17.19 -8.91 5.07
CA ALA A 307 -18.40 -9.59 5.50
C ALA A 307 -18.38 -9.84 7.02
N LYS A 308 -17.25 -10.28 7.57
CA LYS A 308 -17.09 -10.53 9.01
C LYS A 308 -15.63 -10.43 9.46
N VAL A 309 -15.47 -10.17 10.75
CA VAL A 309 -14.20 -10.34 11.48
C VAL A 309 -14.47 -11.27 12.66
N GLU A 310 -13.54 -12.19 12.90
CA GLU A 310 -13.58 -13.11 14.03
C GLU A 310 -12.31 -12.93 14.87
N VAL A 311 -12.48 -13.00 16.18
CA VAL A 311 -11.41 -12.88 17.18
C VAL A 311 -11.27 -14.16 17.95
N SER A 312 -10.03 -14.60 18.16
CA SER A 312 -9.67 -15.67 19.09
C SER A 312 -8.86 -15.07 20.23
N THR A 313 -9.10 -15.56 21.45
CA THR A 313 -8.35 -15.21 22.67
C THR A 313 -7.65 -16.40 23.31
N ASP A 314 -7.63 -17.53 22.60
CA ASP A 314 -7.07 -18.81 23.00
C ASP A 314 -6.12 -19.40 21.95
N SER A 315 -5.35 -18.53 21.29
CA SER A 315 -4.35 -18.89 20.27
C SER A 315 -4.92 -19.60 19.04
N GLY A 316 -6.17 -19.31 18.68
CA GLY A 316 -6.83 -19.84 17.49
C GLY A 316 -7.67 -21.11 17.74
N ALA A 317 -7.79 -21.56 18.97
CA ALA A 317 -8.59 -22.75 19.28
C ALA A 317 -10.08 -22.51 19.07
N THR A 318 -10.59 -21.33 19.47
CA THR A 318 -11.97 -20.92 19.20
C THR A 318 -12.02 -19.52 18.61
N TRP A 319 -13.09 -19.24 17.85
CA TRP A 319 -13.28 -17.95 17.16
C TRP A 319 -14.66 -17.39 17.48
N GLN A 320 -14.72 -16.11 17.82
CA GLN A 320 -15.94 -15.40 18.13
C GLN A 320 -16.11 -14.20 17.18
N PRO A 321 -17.34 -13.86 16.77
CA PRO A 321 -17.57 -12.73 15.88
C PRO A 321 -17.25 -11.40 16.59
N ALA A 322 -16.51 -10.54 15.91
CA ALA A 322 -16.32 -9.15 16.31
C ALA A 322 -17.47 -8.28 15.82
N GLN A 323 -17.72 -7.19 16.52
CA GLN A 323 -18.69 -6.17 16.12
C GLN A 323 -18.04 -5.26 15.08
N LEU A 324 -18.58 -5.22 13.87
CA LEU A 324 -18.15 -4.30 12.82
C LEU A 324 -18.72 -2.89 13.07
N GLY A 325 -17.92 -1.87 12.83
CA GLY A 325 -18.34 -0.47 12.85
C GLY A 325 -19.45 -0.21 11.81
N LYS A 326 -20.27 0.82 12.07
CA LYS A 326 -21.38 1.20 11.18
C LYS A 326 -20.91 1.88 9.90
N GLU A 327 -19.80 2.63 10.00
CA GLU A 327 -19.24 3.33 8.85
C GLU A 327 -18.68 2.35 7.85
N GLN A 328 -19.21 2.40 6.64
CA GLN A 328 -18.80 1.56 5.53
C GLN A 328 -18.78 2.40 4.26
N SER A 329 -17.70 2.29 3.51
CA SER A 329 -17.57 2.78 2.16
C SER A 329 -16.76 1.76 1.37
N HIS A 330 -17.09 1.59 0.11
CA HIS A 330 -16.32 0.72 -0.77
C HIS A 330 -14.84 1.16 -0.82
N TYR A 331 -13.90 0.26 -0.91
CA TYR A 331 -12.44 0.49 -0.85
C TYR A 331 -11.88 1.00 0.47
N THR A 332 -12.66 1.04 1.57
CA THR A 332 -12.16 1.47 2.87
C THR A 332 -11.95 0.32 3.82
N TRP A 333 -11.04 0.50 4.75
CA TRP A 333 -11.05 -0.38 5.89
C TRP A 333 -12.30 -0.16 6.74
N ARG A 334 -12.65 -1.18 7.50
CA ARG A 334 -13.76 -1.19 8.43
C ARG A 334 -13.24 -1.37 9.84
N LEU A 335 -13.65 -0.50 10.75
CA LEU A 335 -13.33 -0.64 12.17
C LEU A 335 -14.09 -1.83 12.73
N TRP A 336 -13.47 -2.53 13.67
CA TRP A 336 -14.13 -3.58 14.42
C TRP A 336 -13.72 -3.58 15.89
N SER A 337 -14.57 -4.14 16.77
CA SER A 337 -14.29 -4.28 18.18
C SER A 337 -14.81 -5.59 18.74
N TYR A 338 -14.16 -6.07 19.79
CA TYR A 338 -14.55 -7.26 20.54
C TYR A 338 -14.34 -7.04 22.04
N SER A 339 -15.42 -7.16 22.81
CA SER A 339 -15.34 -7.06 24.26
C SER A 339 -14.97 -8.42 24.85
N TRP A 340 -13.90 -8.45 25.63
CA TRP A 340 -13.40 -9.67 26.25
C TRP A 340 -13.10 -9.48 27.72
N ASN A 341 -13.41 -10.52 28.54
CA ASN A 341 -13.05 -10.59 29.92
C ASN A 341 -12.13 -11.78 30.13
N ALA A 342 -10.85 -11.52 30.37
CA ALA A 342 -9.86 -12.57 30.59
C ALA A 342 -10.24 -13.42 31.81
N PRO A 343 -10.26 -14.75 31.71
CA PRO A 343 -10.70 -15.62 32.80
C PRO A 343 -9.77 -15.55 34.01
N LYS A 344 -8.50 -15.27 33.82
CA LYS A 344 -7.47 -15.11 34.86
C LYS A 344 -6.36 -14.17 34.42
N THR A 345 -5.46 -13.81 35.32
CA THR A 345 -4.19 -13.15 34.97
C THR A 345 -3.26 -14.13 34.26
N GLY A 346 -2.35 -13.61 33.41
CA GLY A 346 -1.40 -14.43 32.65
C GLY A 346 -1.21 -13.96 31.22
N ALA A 347 -0.45 -14.73 30.45
CA ALA A 347 -0.18 -14.48 29.04
C ALA A 347 -1.30 -14.99 28.14
N TYR A 348 -1.64 -14.20 27.13
CA TYR A 348 -2.64 -14.55 26.11
C TYR A 348 -2.15 -14.17 24.73
N THR A 349 -2.51 -14.98 23.74
CA THR A 349 -2.39 -14.62 22.32
C THR A 349 -3.77 -14.33 21.77
N ILE A 350 -3.99 -13.07 21.42
CA ILE A 350 -5.22 -12.63 20.75
C ILE A 350 -4.96 -12.64 19.25
N MET A 351 -5.91 -13.16 18.48
CA MET A 351 -5.81 -13.26 17.03
C MET A 351 -7.05 -12.66 16.38
N SER A 352 -6.90 -12.10 15.17
CA SER A 352 -8.02 -11.64 14.35
C SER A 352 -7.91 -12.12 12.92
N ARG A 353 -9.05 -12.49 12.32
CA ARG A 353 -9.16 -12.82 10.92
C ARG A 353 -10.40 -12.20 10.29
N ALA A 354 -10.27 -11.72 9.06
CA ALA A 354 -11.38 -11.21 8.28
C ALA A 354 -11.77 -12.19 7.16
N THR A 355 -13.07 -12.15 6.81
CA THR A 355 -13.63 -12.76 5.60
C THR A 355 -14.32 -11.67 4.81
N ASP A 356 -14.08 -11.62 3.50
CA ASP A 356 -14.74 -10.67 2.60
C ASP A 356 -16.08 -11.21 2.04
N THR A 357 -16.80 -10.37 1.31
CA THR A 357 -18.08 -10.72 0.72
C THR A 357 -18.01 -11.76 -0.41
N HIS A 358 -16.82 -12.07 -0.92
CA HIS A 358 -16.58 -13.17 -1.85
C HIS A 358 -16.21 -14.49 -1.13
N GLY A 359 -16.22 -14.50 0.21
CA GLY A 359 -15.89 -15.67 1.01
C GLY A 359 -14.38 -15.93 1.17
N ARG A 360 -13.51 -15.03 0.70
CA ARG A 360 -12.07 -15.17 0.88
C ARG A 360 -11.71 -14.81 2.33
N MET A 361 -10.91 -15.63 2.97
CA MET A 361 -10.51 -15.49 4.37
C MET A 361 -8.98 -15.43 4.49
N GLN A 362 -8.48 -14.74 5.51
CA GLN A 362 -7.06 -14.74 5.84
C GLN A 362 -6.56 -16.16 6.18
N PRO A 363 -5.40 -16.57 5.64
CA PRO A 363 -4.79 -17.86 5.95
C PRO A 363 -4.13 -17.84 7.33
N ASP A 364 -4.09 -19.00 8.00
CA ASP A 364 -3.47 -19.16 9.31
C ASP A 364 -1.93 -19.07 9.28
N SER A 365 -1.33 -19.28 8.12
CA SER A 365 0.11 -19.22 7.88
C SER A 365 0.44 -18.30 6.72
N VAL A 366 1.67 -17.76 6.73
CA VAL A 366 2.17 -16.89 5.67
C VAL A 366 2.20 -17.64 4.34
N GLN A 367 1.49 -17.10 3.35
CA GLN A 367 1.59 -17.53 1.96
C GLN A 367 2.87 -16.91 1.37
N TRP A 368 3.98 -17.66 1.47
CA TRP A 368 5.29 -17.16 1.04
C TRP A 368 5.35 -16.97 -0.47
N ASN A 369 5.97 -15.89 -0.94
CA ASN A 369 6.32 -15.69 -2.33
C ASN A 369 7.65 -14.92 -2.44
N PRO A 370 8.38 -15.03 -3.57
CA PRO A 370 9.74 -14.48 -3.72
C PRO A 370 9.87 -12.98 -3.50
N SER A 371 8.77 -12.23 -3.57
CA SER A 371 8.73 -10.77 -3.40
C SER A 371 8.15 -10.34 -2.05
N GLY A 372 7.52 -11.25 -1.30
CA GLY A 372 6.81 -10.95 -0.07
C GLY A 372 5.66 -9.96 -0.28
N TYR A 373 4.94 -10.09 -1.38
CA TYR A 373 3.78 -9.26 -1.70
C TYR A 373 2.49 -9.88 -1.18
N LEU A 374 1.53 -9.00 -0.88
CA LEU A 374 0.15 -9.34 -0.53
C LEU A 374 0.02 -10.36 0.63
N ILE A 375 1.00 -10.35 1.55
CA ILE A 375 0.96 -11.19 2.75
C ILE A 375 -0.21 -10.73 3.63
N ASN A 376 -1.13 -11.65 3.91
CA ASN A 376 -2.36 -11.38 4.66
C ASN A 376 -2.64 -12.45 5.73
N VAL A 377 -1.60 -13.00 6.32
CA VAL A 377 -1.74 -13.98 7.41
C VAL A 377 -2.59 -13.42 8.55
N VAL A 378 -3.32 -14.29 9.23
CA VAL A 378 -4.06 -13.99 10.47
C VAL A 378 -3.19 -13.18 11.42
N ASP A 379 -3.70 -12.05 11.90
CA ASP A 379 -2.96 -11.17 12.81
C ASP A 379 -2.93 -11.71 14.23
N ARG A 380 -1.81 -11.47 14.93
CA ARG A 380 -1.57 -11.95 16.30
C ARG A 380 -0.92 -10.88 17.14
N VAL A 381 -1.38 -10.75 18.39
CA VAL A 381 -0.73 -9.95 19.43
C VAL A 381 -0.64 -10.78 20.71
N GLN A 382 0.49 -10.68 21.38
CA GLN A 382 0.71 -11.27 22.69
C GLN A 382 0.51 -10.22 23.77
N ILE A 383 -0.22 -10.53 24.82
CA ILE A 383 -0.44 -9.63 25.95
C ILE A 383 -0.22 -10.36 27.26
N HIS A 384 0.04 -9.60 28.30
CA HIS A 384 0.09 -10.09 29.67
C HIS A 384 -0.95 -9.35 30.53
N VAL A 385 -1.95 -10.09 31.02
CA VAL A 385 -2.99 -9.58 31.90
C VAL A 385 -2.49 -9.65 33.34
N GLN A 386 -2.38 -8.52 33.98
CA GLN A 386 -1.93 -8.36 35.37
C GLN A 386 -3.11 -8.32 36.34
N ALA A 387 -2.82 -8.46 37.63
CA ALA A 387 -3.81 -8.34 38.69
C ALA A 387 -4.26 -6.88 38.88
#